data_ae8ac73e54170d053a61c5b2f120e042
#
_entry.id   ae8ac73e54170d053a61c5b2f120e042
#
_cell.length_a   1.000
_cell.length_b   1.000
_cell.length_c   1.000
_cell.angle_alpha   90.00
_cell.angle_beta   90.00
_cell.angle_gamma   90.00
#
_symmetry.space_group_name_H-M   'P 1'
#
loop_
_entity.id
_entity.type
_entity.pdbx_description
1 polymer ?
#
loop_
_entity_poly.entity_id
_entity_poly.type
_entity_poly.pdbx_seq_one_letter_code
_entity_poly.pdbx_strand_id
1 'polypeptide(L)'
;MQAIILAAGMGRRLGAYTRENTKCMVSVCGERIIDRMLRALGDLRCVRRVIVVVGYQAENLRSHIGTRYEADFPVEFVENRDFATTNNIYSLSLVSRQLQEDDTLLLESDLVFDPAMLRMLVEHPDPNLALVAKYETWMDGTMVRIDSERNILNFIPKKAFRYSDTPSYYKTVNIYKFSRDFSRNCYVPFLNAYQQALGTSEYYEQVLRVVTLLDGAELKALPIGPMKWYEIDDVQDLDIAETIFAGKEEVMNRFNKRYGGHWRFPKMLDFCYLVNPYFPPQRMRDELRANFDTLLTEYPSGMYVNAMLAAKYFGISPDYTVVGNGAAELIKSLMERVEGNLGVVYPTFEEYPNRRDKTTLVPFVPTTEDLSYSADELMRFYADKRLSALLLINPDNPSGHFMPRADVLRLAVWAEEHGVQLIVDESFVDFTEDFRHNSLLHDNILEAYPHLVVMKSISKSYGVPGLRLGVLASSDTELIRWMKKDVSIWNINSFAEFYMQIYGKYEADYELACEKFVAERKRFMGRLRKIPFLRVIPSQANYFLCKVLPPYTSAGLTRELLMRYDILIRNCETKATLAGSNLIRVAVRDQHDNNQLVEALQQLCHENHK
;
A
#
# COMPACT_ATOMS: atom_id res chain seq x y z
N MET A 1 -30.94 22.17 15.27
CA MET A 1 -29.59 22.00 15.84
C MET A 1 -28.61 22.97 15.19
N GLN A 2 -27.41 23.13 15.75
CA GLN A 2 -26.32 23.93 15.22
C GLN A 2 -25.09 23.05 14.93
N ALA A 3 -24.11 23.63 14.22
CA ALA A 3 -22.79 23.02 14.06
C ALA A 3 -21.70 23.96 14.57
N ILE A 4 -20.66 23.41 15.21
CA ILE A 4 -19.47 24.13 15.64
C ILE A 4 -18.27 23.48 14.95
N ILE A 5 -17.48 24.30 14.25
CA ILE A 5 -16.26 23.86 13.55
C ILE A 5 -15.05 24.52 14.21
N LEU A 6 -14.10 23.71 14.69
CA LEU A 6 -12.86 24.20 15.28
C LEU A 6 -11.80 24.38 14.20
N ALA A 7 -11.56 25.62 13.76
CA ALA A 7 -10.70 25.95 12.62
C ALA A 7 -9.58 26.96 12.97
N ALA A 8 -9.18 27.05 14.24
CA ALA A 8 -8.15 27.99 14.70
C ALA A 8 -6.69 27.53 14.47
N GLY A 9 -6.47 26.26 14.13
CA GLY A 9 -5.16 25.64 14.06
C GLY A 9 -4.28 26.10 12.90
N MET A 10 -2.95 26.12 13.12
CA MET A 10 -1.95 26.59 12.14
C MET A 10 -1.58 25.57 11.06
N GLY A 11 -1.74 24.26 11.31
CA GLY A 11 -1.37 23.21 10.36
C GLY A 11 0.11 23.19 9.97
N ARG A 12 1.03 23.46 10.89
CA ARG A 12 2.49 23.62 10.61
C ARG A 12 3.13 22.48 9.83
N ARG A 13 2.66 21.23 10.01
CA ARG A 13 3.19 20.04 9.34
C ARG A 13 2.87 19.98 7.83
N LEU A 14 1.91 20.77 7.38
CA LEU A 14 1.55 20.91 5.95
C LEU A 14 2.45 21.92 5.19
N GLY A 15 3.35 22.62 5.87
CA GLY A 15 4.41 23.44 5.28
C GLY A 15 3.88 24.54 4.34
N ALA A 16 4.18 24.40 3.04
CA ALA A 16 3.79 25.40 2.03
C ALA A 16 2.28 25.54 1.87
N TYR A 17 1.49 24.49 2.11
CA TYR A 17 0.03 24.50 1.93
C TYR A 17 -0.69 25.40 2.95
N THR A 18 -0.09 25.64 4.12
CA THR A 18 -0.69 26.42 5.21
C THR A 18 0.07 27.69 5.55
N ARG A 19 1.07 28.08 4.73
CA ARG A 19 1.84 29.31 4.99
C ARG A 19 0.97 30.57 5.00
N GLU A 20 0.03 30.68 4.08
CA GLU A 20 -0.86 31.82 3.90
C GLU A 20 -2.34 31.51 4.18
N ASN A 21 -2.63 30.27 4.55
CA ASN A 21 -4.00 29.81 4.78
C ASN A 21 -4.08 28.91 6.02
N THR A 22 -5.27 28.85 6.62
CA THR A 22 -5.55 27.87 7.69
C THR A 22 -5.68 26.45 7.13
N LYS A 23 -5.50 25.44 7.99
CA LYS A 23 -5.51 24.01 7.65
C LYS A 23 -6.74 23.57 6.85
N CYS A 24 -7.93 24.04 7.22
CA CYS A 24 -9.19 23.70 6.55
C CYS A 24 -9.34 24.31 5.14
N MET A 25 -8.47 25.23 4.75
CA MET A 25 -8.42 25.80 3.40
C MET A 25 -7.60 24.95 2.41
N VAL A 26 -6.93 23.91 2.88
CA VAL A 26 -6.24 22.96 2.01
C VAL A 26 -7.26 22.24 1.13
N SER A 27 -6.91 22.05 -0.15
CA SER A 27 -7.76 21.36 -1.11
C SER A 27 -7.44 19.87 -1.19
N VAL A 28 -8.49 19.06 -1.24
CA VAL A 28 -8.42 17.61 -1.51
C VAL A 28 -9.21 17.33 -2.77
N CYS A 29 -8.56 16.80 -3.79
CA CYS A 29 -9.18 16.57 -5.10
C CYS A 29 -9.84 17.84 -5.67
N GLY A 30 -9.18 19.00 -5.53
CA GLY A 30 -9.64 20.29 -6.09
C GLY A 30 -10.70 21.04 -5.27
N GLU A 31 -11.19 20.50 -4.16
CA GLU A 31 -12.16 21.14 -3.27
C GLU A 31 -11.58 21.32 -1.87
N ARG A 32 -11.76 22.51 -1.26
CA ARG A 32 -11.26 22.79 0.09
C ARG A 32 -12.00 21.98 1.15
N ILE A 33 -11.28 21.58 2.19
CA ILE A 33 -11.85 20.80 3.31
C ILE A 33 -13.06 21.51 3.90
N ILE A 34 -12.94 22.82 4.16
CA ILE A 34 -14.04 23.61 4.74
C ILE A 34 -15.27 23.67 3.82
N ASP A 35 -15.08 23.76 2.50
CA ASP A 35 -16.20 23.81 1.55
C ASP A 35 -16.95 22.48 1.51
N ARG A 36 -16.23 21.34 1.55
CA ARG A 36 -16.82 20.00 1.68
C ARG A 36 -17.67 19.87 2.94
N MET A 37 -17.14 20.37 4.06
CA MET A 37 -17.78 20.28 5.37
C MET A 37 -19.05 21.14 5.42
N LEU A 38 -18.97 22.40 4.98
CA LEU A 38 -20.11 23.30 4.97
C LEU A 38 -21.23 22.82 4.03
N ARG A 39 -20.86 22.30 2.85
CA ARG A 39 -21.85 21.69 1.95
C ARG A 39 -22.53 20.47 2.59
N ALA A 40 -21.77 19.57 3.21
CA ALA A 40 -22.35 18.41 3.89
C ALA A 40 -23.29 18.79 5.04
N LEU A 41 -23.01 19.88 5.75
CA LEU A 41 -23.90 20.44 6.78
C LEU A 41 -25.16 21.07 6.18
N GLY A 42 -25.05 21.76 5.03
CA GLY A 42 -26.19 22.34 4.30
C GLY A 42 -27.19 21.27 3.82
N ASP A 43 -26.67 20.14 3.34
CA ASP A 43 -27.50 19.01 2.89
C ASP A 43 -28.37 18.39 4.00
N LEU A 44 -28.04 18.61 5.28
CA LEU A 44 -28.80 18.07 6.43
C LEU A 44 -30.13 18.78 6.71
N ARG A 45 -30.33 20.01 6.22
CA ARG A 45 -31.53 20.85 6.46
C ARG A 45 -31.94 21.09 7.92
N CYS A 46 -31.46 20.30 8.88
CA CYS A 46 -31.73 20.45 10.31
C CYS A 46 -30.74 21.38 11.00
N VAL A 47 -29.62 21.71 10.35
CA VAL A 47 -28.62 22.67 10.83
C VAL A 47 -29.14 24.09 10.56
N ARG A 48 -29.38 24.86 11.63
CA ARG A 48 -29.95 26.21 11.54
C ARG A 48 -28.91 27.33 11.54
N ARG A 49 -27.70 27.04 12.05
CA ARG A 49 -26.53 27.95 12.04
C ARG A 49 -25.24 27.15 12.16
N VAL A 50 -24.17 27.74 11.68
CA VAL A 50 -22.81 27.20 11.83
C VAL A 50 -21.95 28.24 12.54
N ILE A 51 -21.22 27.82 13.57
CA ILE A 51 -20.25 28.63 14.29
C ILE A 51 -18.86 28.11 13.92
N VAL A 52 -18.00 28.98 13.38
CA VAL A 52 -16.62 28.64 13.02
C VAL A 52 -15.67 29.32 13.98
N VAL A 53 -14.92 28.54 14.76
CA VAL A 53 -13.89 29.11 15.63
C VAL A 53 -12.62 29.28 14.80
N VAL A 54 -12.27 30.52 14.52
CA VAL A 54 -11.12 30.91 13.68
C VAL A 54 -9.94 31.35 14.53
N GLY A 55 -8.74 31.35 13.97
CA GLY A 55 -7.52 31.78 14.64
C GLY A 55 -6.43 32.15 13.65
N TYR A 56 -5.53 31.22 13.34
CA TYR A 56 -4.50 31.46 12.33
C TYR A 56 -5.12 31.79 10.97
N GLN A 57 -4.67 32.89 10.33
CA GLN A 57 -5.20 33.37 9.04
C GLN A 57 -6.74 33.53 9.02
N ALA A 58 -7.31 34.01 10.15
CA ALA A 58 -8.76 34.15 10.34
C ALA A 58 -9.46 34.93 9.22
N GLU A 59 -8.85 36.03 8.76
CA GLU A 59 -9.45 36.90 7.73
C GLU A 59 -9.54 36.19 6.36
N ASN A 60 -8.54 35.36 6.03
CA ASN A 60 -8.58 34.57 4.79
C ASN A 60 -9.74 33.57 4.81
N LEU A 61 -9.97 32.91 5.96
CA LEU A 61 -11.09 31.99 6.11
C LEU A 61 -12.44 32.70 6.10
N ARG A 62 -12.57 33.84 6.84
CA ARG A 62 -13.79 34.67 6.85
C ARG A 62 -14.14 35.15 5.45
N SER A 63 -13.16 35.72 4.74
CA SER A 63 -13.34 36.20 3.37
C SER A 63 -13.71 35.08 2.39
N HIS A 64 -13.15 33.90 2.59
CA HIS A 64 -13.46 32.75 1.74
C HIS A 64 -14.88 32.25 1.94
N ILE A 65 -15.31 32.07 3.18
CA ILE A 65 -16.68 31.63 3.49
C ILE A 65 -17.68 32.74 3.08
N GLY A 66 -17.41 33.98 3.52
CA GLY A 66 -18.24 35.13 3.17
C GLY A 66 -19.73 34.84 3.30
N THR A 67 -20.49 35.21 2.26
CA THR A 67 -21.95 34.99 2.17
C THR A 67 -22.33 33.70 1.38
N ARG A 68 -21.37 32.84 1.02
CA ARG A 68 -21.62 31.71 0.12
C ARG A 68 -22.67 30.72 0.62
N TYR A 69 -22.79 30.58 1.94
CA TYR A 69 -23.65 29.58 2.58
C TYR A 69 -24.88 30.21 3.26
N GLU A 70 -25.12 31.53 3.11
CA GLU A 70 -26.23 32.23 3.74
C GLU A 70 -27.61 31.69 3.33
N ALA A 71 -27.72 31.08 2.15
CA ALA A 71 -28.95 30.46 1.70
C ALA A 71 -29.29 29.17 2.49
N ASP A 72 -28.27 28.49 3.03
CA ASP A 72 -28.42 27.25 3.78
C ASP A 72 -28.55 27.53 5.28
N PHE A 73 -27.66 28.40 5.81
CA PHE A 73 -27.59 28.78 7.21
C PHE A 73 -26.71 30.05 7.42
N PRO A 74 -26.94 30.84 8.48
CA PRO A 74 -26.01 31.87 8.89
C PRO A 74 -24.73 31.29 9.46
N VAL A 75 -23.58 31.89 9.13
CA VAL A 75 -22.27 31.53 9.65
C VAL A 75 -21.79 32.61 10.62
N GLU A 76 -21.57 32.21 11.88
CA GLU A 76 -21.00 33.03 12.95
C GLU A 76 -19.51 32.71 13.11
N PHE A 77 -18.67 33.72 13.30
CA PHE A 77 -17.25 33.56 13.54
C PHE A 77 -16.90 33.97 14.97
N VAL A 78 -16.20 33.05 15.68
CA VAL A 78 -15.63 33.33 17.00
C VAL A 78 -14.11 33.22 16.89
N GLU A 79 -13.38 34.23 17.38
CA GLU A 79 -11.94 34.29 17.17
C GLU A 79 -11.16 33.83 18.40
N ASN A 80 -10.33 32.83 18.24
CA ASN A 80 -9.27 32.47 19.18
C ASN A 80 -8.02 33.30 18.84
N ARG A 81 -7.76 34.36 19.58
CA ARG A 81 -6.60 35.22 19.39
C ARG A 81 -5.30 34.57 19.92
N ASP A 82 -5.44 33.63 20.84
CA ASP A 82 -4.33 32.95 21.51
C ASP A 82 -3.99 31.59 20.85
N PHE A 83 -4.40 31.39 19.59
CA PHE A 83 -4.26 30.13 18.84
C PHE A 83 -2.81 29.59 18.81
N ALA A 84 -1.81 30.46 18.95
CA ALA A 84 -0.39 30.07 18.91
C ALA A 84 0.08 29.36 20.18
N THR A 85 -0.58 29.60 21.32
CA THR A 85 -0.21 29.15 22.66
C THR A 85 -1.25 28.27 23.33
N THR A 86 -2.42 28.11 22.73
CA THR A 86 -3.55 27.33 23.24
C THR A 86 -3.85 26.13 22.33
N ASN A 87 -4.62 25.19 22.86
CA ASN A 87 -5.08 24.02 22.10
C ASN A 87 -6.61 24.08 21.86
N ASN A 88 -7.17 23.02 21.25
CA ASN A 88 -8.60 22.97 20.87
C ASN A 88 -9.57 23.09 22.05
N ILE A 89 -9.17 22.74 23.29
CA ILE A 89 -9.98 22.98 24.51
C ILE A 89 -10.31 24.45 24.67
N TYR A 90 -9.35 25.35 24.44
CA TYR A 90 -9.56 26.79 24.54
C TYR A 90 -10.48 27.29 23.43
N SER A 91 -10.24 26.86 22.20
CA SER A 91 -11.12 27.18 21.07
C SER A 91 -12.58 26.79 21.34
N LEU A 92 -12.79 25.61 21.92
CA LEU A 92 -14.13 25.14 22.27
C LEU A 92 -14.74 25.94 23.44
N SER A 93 -13.94 26.36 24.42
CA SER A 93 -14.42 27.15 25.56
C SER A 93 -14.92 28.53 25.15
N LEU A 94 -14.39 29.14 24.08
CA LEU A 94 -14.85 30.41 23.54
C LEU A 94 -16.31 30.37 23.03
N VAL A 95 -16.80 29.19 22.70
CA VAL A 95 -18.18 28.93 22.24
C VAL A 95 -19.04 28.19 23.28
N SER A 96 -18.62 28.22 24.55
CA SER A 96 -19.34 27.56 25.67
C SER A 96 -20.79 28.02 25.78
N ARG A 97 -21.08 29.30 25.48
CA ARG A 97 -22.44 29.83 25.47
C ARG A 97 -23.28 29.18 24.39
N GLN A 98 -22.76 29.16 23.15
CA GLN A 98 -23.43 28.55 22.00
C GLN A 98 -23.71 27.06 22.21
N LEU A 99 -22.75 26.30 22.78
CA LEU A 99 -22.94 24.89 23.13
C LEU A 99 -24.16 24.62 24.03
N GLN A 100 -24.58 25.60 24.84
CA GLN A 100 -25.69 25.48 25.76
C GLN A 100 -27.03 25.95 25.17
N GLU A 101 -27.03 26.49 23.94
CA GLU A 101 -28.22 27.07 23.32
C GLU A 101 -29.04 26.07 22.51
N ASP A 102 -28.37 25.09 21.85
CA ASP A 102 -29.04 24.11 20.98
C ASP A 102 -28.25 22.78 20.94
N ASP A 103 -28.88 21.74 20.43
CA ASP A 103 -28.17 20.49 20.08
C ASP A 103 -27.09 20.77 19.05
N THR A 104 -25.90 20.23 19.25
CA THR A 104 -24.70 20.64 18.53
C THR A 104 -24.01 19.47 17.84
N LEU A 105 -23.66 19.66 16.57
CA LEU A 105 -22.63 18.88 15.90
C LEU A 105 -21.29 19.60 16.11
N LEU A 106 -20.31 18.93 16.74
CA LEU A 106 -18.96 19.45 16.91
C LEU A 106 -18.03 18.75 15.93
N LEU A 107 -17.29 19.52 15.12
CA LEU A 107 -16.39 19.01 14.09
C LEU A 107 -15.00 19.65 14.21
N GLU A 108 -13.94 18.84 14.07
CA GLU A 108 -12.59 19.32 13.76
C GLU A 108 -12.49 19.68 12.27
N SER A 109 -11.68 20.67 11.93
CA SER A 109 -11.66 21.26 10.59
C SER A 109 -10.67 20.63 9.61
N ASP A 110 -10.00 19.58 10.00
CA ASP A 110 -8.96 18.86 9.23
C ASP A 110 -9.42 17.50 8.68
N LEU A 111 -10.72 17.30 8.67
CA LEU A 111 -11.34 16.04 8.30
C LEU A 111 -11.89 16.08 6.88
N VAL A 112 -11.60 15.02 6.12
CA VAL A 112 -12.31 14.68 4.89
C VAL A 112 -13.09 13.40 5.14
N PHE A 113 -14.38 13.41 4.87
CA PHE A 113 -15.27 12.31 5.23
C PHE A 113 -16.45 12.17 4.25
N ASP A 114 -17.05 10.99 4.25
CA ASP A 114 -18.30 10.73 3.52
C ASP A 114 -19.45 11.50 4.18
N PRO A 115 -20.17 12.38 3.46
CA PRO A 115 -21.32 13.13 4.02
C PRO A 115 -22.40 12.26 4.67
N ALA A 116 -22.53 10.97 4.28
CA ALA A 116 -23.45 10.04 4.90
C ALA A 116 -23.20 9.84 6.41
N MET A 117 -21.98 10.09 6.89
CA MET A 117 -21.65 10.03 8.33
C MET A 117 -22.44 11.04 9.15
N LEU A 118 -22.57 12.27 8.65
CA LEU A 118 -23.34 13.31 9.36
C LEU A 118 -24.83 12.95 9.39
N ARG A 119 -25.36 12.41 8.30
CA ARG A 119 -26.75 11.96 8.24
C ARG A 119 -27.02 10.85 9.25
N MET A 120 -26.16 9.81 9.26
CA MET A 120 -26.23 8.71 10.22
C MET A 120 -26.19 9.22 11.68
N LEU A 121 -25.34 10.21 11.96
CA LEU A 121 -25.19 10.80 13.28
C LEU A 121 -26.43 11.58 13.73
N VAL A 122 -27.01 12.35 12.82
CA VAL A 122 -28.22 13.17 13.11
C VAL A 122 -29.46 12.30 13.29
N GLU A 123 -29.65 11.30 12.43
CA GLU A 123 -30.81 10.40 12.45
C GLU A 123 -30.77 9.40 13.61
N HIS A 124 -29.62 9.21 14.24
CA HIS A 124 -29.50 8.27 15.37
C HIS A 124 -30.28 8.76 16.60
N PRO A 125 -31.05 7.90 17.28
CA PRO A 125 -31.91 8.29 18.40
C PRO A 125 -31.15 8.73 19.65
N ASP A 126 -29.94 8.21 19.89
CA ASP A 126 -29.14 8.59 21.06
C ASP A 126 -28.75 10.08 21.00
N PRO A 127 -28.92 10.82 22.11
CA PRO A 127 -28.71 12.27 22.11
C PRO A 127 -27.24 12.70 22.06
N ASN A 128 -26.33 11.87 22.59
CA ASN A 128 -24.91 12.19 22.67
C ASN A 128 -24.08 11.06 22.06
N LEU A 129 -23.36 11.39 20.99
CA LEU A 129 -22.64 10.41 20.17
C LEU A 129 -21.25 10.92 19.79
N ALA A 130 -20.29 10.01 19.76
CA ALA A 130 -19.00 10.19 19.11
C ALA A 130 -18.89 9.26 17.90
N LEU A 131 -18.62 9.75 16.71
CA LEU A 131 -18.26 8.90 15.58
C LEU A 131 -16.91 8.24 15.85
N VAL A 132 -16.83 6.93 15.62
CA VAL A 132 -15.59 6.16 15.85
C VAL A 132 -15.29 5.24 14.68
N ALA A 133 -13.99 5.09 14.38
CA ALA A 133 -13.48 4.13 13.40
C ALA A 133 -12.63 3.07 14.12
N LYS A 134 -12.65 1.83 13.64
CA LYS A 134 -11.72 0.81 14.13
C LYS A 134 -10.30 1.29 13.93
N TYR A 135 -9.41 1.09 14.92
CA TYR A 135 -8.03 1.55 14.84
C TYR A 135 -7.31 1.00 13.60
N GLU A 136 -6.62 1.86 12.91
CA GLU A 136 -5.67 1.57 11.82
C GLU A 136 -4.32 2.25 12.13
N THR A 137 -3.22 1.71 11.60
CA THR A 137 -1.84 2.11 11.98
C THR A 137 -1.47 3.56 11.64
N TRP A 138 -2.21 4.21 10.75
CA TRP A 138 -2.02 5.62 10.41
C TRP A 138 -2.66 6.58 11.42
N MET A 139 -3.60 6.09 12.23
CA MET A 139 -4.37 6.91 13.16
C MET A 139 -3.53 7.32 14.36
N ASP A 140 -3.49 8.61 14.66
CA ASP A 140 -2.89 9.22 15.85
C ASP A 140 -3.94 9.90 16.73
N GLY A 141 -3.57 10.34 17.92
CA GLY A 141 -4.43 11.09 18.83
C GLY A 141 -5.21 10.22 19.81
N THR A 142 -6.45 10.62 20.11
CA THR A 142 -7.26 10.01 21.16
C THR A 142 -7.97 8.75 20.67
N MET A 143 -7.75 7.65 21.36
CA MET A 143 -8.46 6.38 21.15
C MET A 143 -9.54 6.18 22.20
N VAL A 144 -10.50 5.30 21.89
CA VAL A 144 -11.54 4.89 22.84
C VAL A 144 -11.66 3.38 22.88
N ARG A 145 -12.09 2.85 24.04
CA ARG A 145 -12.63 1.50 24.18
C ARG A 145 -14.13 1.58 24.34
N ILE A 146 -14.83 0.66 23.72
CA ILE A 146 -16.29 0.57 23.78
C ILE A 146 -16.71 -0.82 24.26
N ASP A 147 -17.87 -0.91 24.90
CA ASP A 147 -18.51 -2.16 25.27
C ASP A 147 -19.45 -2.68 24.15
N SER A 148 -20.14 -3.79 24.43
CA SER A 148 -21.12 -4.40 23.52
C SER A 148 -22.35 -3.52 23.25
N GLU A 149 -22.68 -2.60 24.17
CA GLU A 149 -23.79 -1.65 24.06
C GLU A 149 -23.37 -0.31 23.45
N ARG A 150 -22.11 -0.22 23.00
CA ARG A 150 -21.46 0.96 22.41
C ARG A 150 -21.22 2.11 23.40
N ASN A 151 -21.27 1.87 24.70
CA ASN A 151 -20.85 2.87 25.66
C ASN A 151 -19.34 3.08 25.57
N ILE A 152 -18.88 4.32 25.62
CA ILE A 152 -17.46 4.62 25.68
C ILE A 152 -16.98 4.37 27.09
N LEU A 153 -16.20 3.32 27.29
CA LEU A 153 -15.66 2.94 28.59
C LEU A 153 -14.57 3.88 29.06
N ASN A 154 -13.72 4.33 28.16
CA ASN A 154 -12.69 5.31 28.46
C ASN A 154 -12.11 5.95 27.17
N PHE A 155 -11.59 7.15 27.32
CA PHE A 155 -10.74 7.81 26.36
C PHE A 155 -9.27 7.55 26.72
N ILE A 156 -8.49 7.07 25.78
CA ILE A 156 -7.10 6.66 25.96
C ILE A 156 -6.20 7.73 25.34
N PRO A 157 -5.53 8.57 26.16
CA PRO A 157 -4.61 9.57 25.65
C PRO A 157 -3.34 8.90 25.10
N LYS A 158 -2.61 9.59 24.23
CA LYS A 158 -1.38 9.12 23.59
C LYS A 158 -0.37 8.49 24.57
N LYS A 159 -0.21 9.07 25.76
CA LYS A 159 0.70 8.55 26.81
C LYS A 159 0.28 7.20 27.41
N ALA A 160 -1.01 6.85 27.32
CA ALA A 160 -1.56 5.59 27.83
C ALA A 160 -1.80 4.56 26.71
N PHE A 161 -1.49 4.88 25.47
CA PHE A 161 -1.65 4.01 24.32
C PHE A 161 -0.68 2.82 24.41
N ARG A 162 -1.21 1.62 24.19
CA ARG A 162 -0.44 0.36 24.14
C ARG A 162 -0.67 -0.34 22.82
N TYR A 163 0.40 -0.61 22.09
CA TYR A 163 0.32 -1.30 20.79
C TYR A 163 -0.24 -2.72 20.90
N SER A 164 -0.06 -3.40 22.06
CA SER A 164 -0.65 -4.72 22.32
C SER A 164 -2.18 -4.71 22.34
N ASP A 165 -2.78 -3.58 22.66
CA ASP A 165 -4.22 -3.43 22.91
C ASP A 165 -4.98 -2.90 21.67
N THR A 166 -4.28 -2.61 20.58
CA THR A 166 -4.86 -2.05 19.34
C THR A 166 -6.05 -2.82 18.77
N PRO A 167 -6.18 -4.16 18.93
CA PRO A 167 -7.38 -4.88 18.51
C PRO A 167 -8.68 -4.43 19.23
N SER A 168 -8.55 -3.81 20.43
CA SER A 168 -9.69 -3.30 21.21
C SER A 168 -9.98 -1.83 20.98
N TYR A 169 -9.10 -1.10 20.23
CA TYR A 169 -9.18 0.34 20.09
C TYR A 169 -10.04 0.80 18.91
N TYR A 170 -10.70 1.92 19.13
CA TYR A 170 -11.34 2.74 18.11
C TYR A 170 -10.76 4.15 18.19
N LYS A 171 -10.57 4.81 17.04
CA LYS A 171 -10.20 6.22 16.94
C LYS A 171 -11.48 7.05 16.89
N THR A 172 -11.54 8.14 17.64
CA THR A 172 -12.56 9.17 17.44
C THR A 172 -12.36 9.81 16.06
N VAL A 173 -13.44 9.93 15.28
CA VAL A 173 -13.41 10.63 13.98
C VAL A 173 -13.35 12.15 14.17
N ASN A 174 -13.38 12.61 15.41
CA ASN A 174 -13.43 14.01 15.82
C ASN A 174 -14.70 14.73 15.28
N ILE A 175 -15.79 13.98 15.17
CA ILE A 175 -17.15 14.45 14.91
C ILE A 175 -18.07 13.92 16.00
N TYR A 176 -18.76 14.83 16.68
CA TYR A 176 -19.61 14.53 17.83
C TYR A 176 -21.00 15.13 17.68
N LYS A 177 -22.01 14.47 18.28
CA LYS A 177 -23.34 15.02 18.51
C LYS A 177 -23.53 15.18 20.00
N PHE A 178 -23.81 16.39 20.45
CA PHE A 178 -24.12 16.69 21.86
C PHE A 178 -25.49 17.32 21.94
N SER A 179 -26.33 16.79 22.82
CA SER A 179 -27.58 17.46 23.16
C SER A 179 -27.31 18.74 23.95
N ARG A 180 -28.23 19.69 23.82
CA ARG A 180 -28.19 20.93 24.61
C ARG A 180 -28.11 20.62 26.12
N ASP A 181 -28.89 19.66 26.58
CA ASP A 181 -28.96 19.31 28.00
C ASP A 181 -27.64 18.68 28.51
N PHE A 182 -27.03 17.82 27.73
CA PHE A 182 -25.67 17.30 28.03
C PHE A 182 -24.64 18.42 28.07
N SER A 183 -24.65 19.30 27.09
CA SER A 183 -23.73 20.43 27.02
C SER A 183 -23.91 21.35 28.24
N ARG A 184 -25.14 21.67 28.60
CA ARG A 184 -25.46 22.62 29.67
C ARG A 184 -25.22 22.06 31.07
N ASN A 185 -25.63 20.82 31.30
CA ASN A 185 -25.66 20.25 32.64
C ASN A 185 -24.40 19.46 32.98
N CYS A 186 -23.65 19.01 31.98
CA CYS A 186 -22.48 18.17 32.15
C CYS A 186 -21.22 18.75 31.46
N TYR A 187 -21.20 18.79 30.13
CA TYR A 187 -19.95 19.01 29.41
C TYR A 187 -19.33 20.40 29.64
N VAL A 188 -20.09 21.48 29.49
CA VAL A 188 -19.59 22.86 29.65
C VAL A 188 -19.13 23.16 31.08
N PRO A 189 -19.84 22.78 32.15
CA PRO A 189 -19.33 22.93 33.51
C PRO A 189 -17.98 22.26 33.72
N PHE A 190 -17.80 21.02 33.22
CA PHE A 190 -16.52 20.31 33.31
C PHE A 190 -15.46 20.92 32.41
N LEU A 191 -15.79 21.38 31.20
CA LEU A 191 -14.87 22.10 30.29
C LEU A 191 -14.27 23.32 30.99
N ASN A 192 -15.11 24.16 31.61
CA ASN A 192 -14.67 25.37 32.31
C ASN A 192 -13.83 25.02 33.55
N ALA A 193 -14.24 24.06 34.36
CA ALA A 193 -13.49 23.63 35.53
C ALA A 193 -12.12 23.02 35.16
N TYR A 194 -12.09 22.17 34.14
CA TYR A 194 -10.88 21.55 33.63
C TYR A 194 -9.87 22.58 33.12
N GLN A 195 -10.34 23.54 32.35
CA GLN A 195 -9.51 24.62 31.81
C GLN A 195 -8.95 25.53 32.91
N GLN A 196 -9.74 25.86 33.93
CA GLN A 196 -9.28 26.64 35.08
C GLN A 196 -8.22 25.88 35.91
N ALA A 197 -8.35 24.55 36.03
CA ALA A 197 -7.45 23.74 36.84
C ALA A 197 -6.16 23.36 36.12
N LEU A 198 -6.23 23.05 34.82
CA LEU A 198 -5.13 22.43 34.06
C LEU A 198 -4.63 23.30 32.89
N GLY A 199 -5.27 24.44 32.65
CA GLY A 199 -4.85 25.39 31.61
C GLY A 199 -5.48 25.16 30.24
N THR A 200 -4.98 25.91 29.25
CA THR A 200 -5.57 26.08 27.91
C THR A 200 -4.86 25.27 26.83
N SER A 201 -3.82 24.51 27.18
CA SER A 201 -2.97 23.77 26.22
C SER A 201 -3.35 22.30 26.06
N GLU A 202 -4.47 21.85 26.64
CA GLU A 202 -4.96 20.48 26.58
C GLU A 202 -5.96 20.28 25.43
N TYR A 203 -6.29 19.02 25.16
CA TYR A 203 -7.32 18.62 24.21
C TYR A 203 -8.69 18.52 24.90
N TYR A 204 -9.77 18.96 24.24
CA TYR A 204 -11.12 18.90 24.82
C TYR A 204 -11.62 17.46 25.08
N GLU A 205 -11.04 16.45 24.44
CA GLU A 205 -11.32 15.03 24.71
C GLU A 205 -10.89 14.61 26.11
N GLN A 206 -9.96 15.34 26.76
CA GLN A 206 -9.61 15.09 28.17
C GLN A 206 -10.79 15.41 29.10
N VAL A 207 -11.64 16.37 28.71
CA VAL A 207 -12.89 16.65 29.41
C VAL A 207 -13.86 15.50 29.24
N LEU A 208 -14.03 14.98 28.03
CA LEU A 208 -14.86 13.80 27.75
C LEU A 208 -14.39 12.58 28.54
N ARG A 209 -13.07 12.42 28.68
CA ARG A 209 -12.49 11.35 29.52
C ARG A 209 -12.94 11.44 30.98
N VAL A 210 -13.03 12.64 31.55
CA VAL A 210 -13.51 12.83 32.92
C VAL A 210 -15.02 12.61 32.99
N VAL A 211 -15.76 13.16 32.02
CA VAL A 211 -17.22 13.06 31.94
C VAL A 211 -17.67 11.59 31.84
N THR A 212 -16.99 10.75 31.07
CA THR A 212 -17.34 9.29 30.96
C THR A 212 -17.10 8.49 32.24
N LEU A 213 -16.48 9.07 33.26
CA LEU A 213 -16.35 8.43 34.58
C LEU A 213 -17.52 8.76 35.53
N LEU A 214 -18.43 9.65 35.11
CA LEU A 214 -19.57 10.06 35.91
C LEU A 214 -20.75 9.11 35.69
N ASP A 215 -21.40 8.71 36.78
CA ASP A 215 -22.66 7.96 36.73
C ASP A 215 -23.73 8.81 36.01
N GLY A 216 -24.31 8.28 34.94
CA GLY A 216 -25.37 8.92 34.16
C GLY A 216 -24.93 9.89 33.06
N ALA A 217 -23.63 10.06 32.82
CA ALA A 217 -23.12 10.78 31.65
C ALA A 217 -23.09 9.86 30.44
N GLU A 218 -24.16 9.81 29.67
CA GLU A 218 -24.27 8.95 28.49
C GLU A 218 -23.63 9.59 27.26
N LEU A 219 -22.45 9.12 26.90
CA LEU A 219 -21.82 9.35 25.60
C LEU A 219 -21.55 8.01 24.94
N LYS A 220 -22.21 7.72 23.82
CA LYS A 220 -22.06 6.46 23.09
C LYS A 220 -21.20 6.63 21.85
N ALA A 221 -20.53 5.56 21.47
CA ALA A 221 -19.81 5.46 20.22
C ALA A 221 -20.75 5.07 19.07
N LEU A 222 -20.62 5.72 17.93
CA LEU A 222 -21.29 5.32 16.69
C LEU A 222 -20.23 4.92 15.65
N PRO A 223 -20.00 3.62 15.45
CA PRO A 223 -19.04 3.14 14.46
C PRO A 223 -19.44 3.52 13.03
N ILE A 224 -18.50 4.10 12.28
CA ILE A 224 -18.74 4.56 10.91
C ILE A 224 -18.81 3.43 9.86
N GLY A 225 -18.47 2.18 10.25
CA GLY A 225 -18.47 1.05 9.32
C GLY A 225 -17.49 1.22 8.15
N PRO A 226 -17.93 0.94 6.91
CA PRO A 226 -17.06 1.02 5.72
C PRO A 226 -16.90 2.44 5.16
N MET A 227 -17.58 3.45 5.72
CA MET A 227 -17.54 4.82 5.19
C MET A 227 -16.12 5.39 5.20
N LYS A 228 -15.80 6.18 4.16
CA LYS A 228 -14.45 6.75 3.97
C LYS A 228 -14.29 8.03 4.78
N TRP A 229 -13.17 8.13 5.46
CA TRP A 229 -12.75 9.35 6.15
C TRP A 229 -11.23 9.39 6.26
N TYR A 230 -10.68 10.57 6.46
CA TYR A 230 -9.26 10.74 6.73
C TYR A 230 -9.01 12.05 7.47
N GLU A 231 -8.08 12.06 8.44
CA GLU A 231 -7.60 13.25 9.15
C GLU A 231 -6.29 13.69 8.49
N ILE A 232 -6.19 14.96 8.11
CA ILE A 232 -5.07 15.48 7.34
C ILE A 232 -4.18 16.30 8.26
N ASP A 233 -3.08 15.74 8.68
CA ASP A 233 -2.12 16.38 9.57
C ASP A 233 -0.84 16.86 8.88
N ASP A 234 -0.42 16.16 7.85
CA ASP A 234 0.79 16.47 7.08
C ASP A 234 0.60 16.23 5.57
N VAL A 235 1.71 16.38 4.81
CA VAL A 235 1.69 16.24 3.34
C VAL A 235 1.42 14.80 2.91
N GLN A 236 1.85 13.80 3.70
CA GLN A 236 1.58 12.39 3.39
C GLN A 236 0.09 12.07 3.60
N ASP A 237 -0.51 12.59 4.64
CA ASP A 237 -1.95 12.45 4.90
C ASP A 237 -2.78 13.07 3.77
N LEU A 238 -2.35 14.23 3.28
CA LEU A 238 -2.99 14.88 2.13
C LEU A 238 -2.94 13.99 0.89
N ASP A 239 -1.79 13.39 0.57
CA ASP A 239 -1.64 12.49 -0.58
C ASP A 239 -2.49 11.21 -0.45
N ILE A 240 -2.61 10.67 0.78
CA ILE A 240 -3.48 9.51 1.06
C ILE A 240 -4.96 9.90 0.93
N ALA A 241 -5.37 11.01 1.54
CA ALA A 241 -6.74 11.51 1.45
C ALA A 241 -7.14 11.77 -0.02
N GLU A 242 -6.28 12.42 -0.79
CA GLU A 242 -6.48 12.62 -2.22
C GLU A 242 -6.59 11.31 -3.01
N THR A 243 -5.93 10.23 -2.57
CA THR A 243 -6.06 8.91 -3.20
C THR A 243 -7.39 8.26 -2.83
N ILE A 244 -7.82 8.33 -1.55
CA ILE A 244 -9.07 7.74 -1.05
C ILE A 244 -10.30 8.41 -1.67
N PHE A 245 -10.24 9.75 -1.83
CA PHE A 245 -11.35 10.58 -2.32
C PHE A 245 -11.24 10.95 -3.81
N ALA A 246 -10.24 10.41 -4.52
CA ALA A 246 -10.07 10.63 -5.96
C ALA A 246 -11.29 10.19 -6.76
N GLY A 247 -11.59 10.93 -7.81
CA GLY A 247 -12.62 10.56 -8.79
C GLY A 247 -12.22 9.30 -9.60
N LYS A 248 -13.22 8.71 -10.25
CA LYS A 248 -13.08 7.43 -10.99
C LYS A 248 -11.93 7.41 -12.01
N GLU A 249 -11.65 8.55 -12.64
CA GLU A 249 -10.60 8.65 -13.68
C GLU A 249 -9.19 8.79 -13.07
N GLU A 250 -9.08 9.36 -11.88
CA GLU A 250 -7.79 9.71 -11.28
C GLU A 250 -7.25 8.63 -10.33
N VAL A 251 -8.12 7.86 -9.67
CA VAL A 251 -7.73 6.91 -8.62
C VAL A 251 -6.70 5.89 -9.10
N MET A 252 -6.85 5.33 -10.30
CA MET A 252 -5.90 4.37 -10.87
C MET A 252 -4.53 5.00 -11.13
N ASN A 253 -4.49 6.26 -11.60
CA ASN A 253 -3.24 6.98 -11.83
C ASN A 253 -2.50 7.23 -10.51
N ARG A 254 -3.21 7.54 -9.44
CA ARG A 254 -2.64 7.75 -8.10
C ARG A 254 -2.02 6.47 -7.56
N PHE A 255 -2.71 5.33 -7.63
CA PHE A 255 -2.14 4.04 -7.24
C PHE A 255 -0.95 3.63 -8.10
N ASN A 256 -1.01 3.83 -9.41
CA ASN A 256 0.09 3.50 -10.32
C ASN A 256 1.36 4.30 -10.01
N LYS A 257 1.25 5.59 -9.68
CA LYS A 257 2.39 6.45 -9.32
C LYS A 257 3.12 6.02 -8.05
N ARG A 258 2.44 5.30 -7.14
CA ARG A 258 3.04 4.87 -5.86
C ARG A 258 4.05 3.74 -5.99
N TYR A 259 3.97 2.91 -7.02
CA TYR A 259 4.82 1.73 -7.23
C TYR A 259 4.87 0.74 -6.04
N GLY A 260 4.08 0.94 -4.99
CA GLY A 260 4.05 0.15 -3.76
C GLY A 260 3.55 0.96 -2.56
N GLY A 261 3.78 0.46 -1.34
CA GLY A 261 3.29 1.11 -0.13
C GLY A 261 1.76 1.02 0.04
N HIS A 262 1.13 0.09 -0.67
CA HIS A 262 -0.32 -0.11 -0.65
C HIS A 262 -0.84 -0.62 0.70
N TRP A 263 0.05 -1.08 1.60
CA TRP A 263 -0.27 -1.41 2.98
C TRP A 263 -0.86 -0.24 3.80
N ARG A 264 -0.71 1.01 3.29
CA ARG A 264 -1.38 2.20 3.83
C ARG A 264 -2.88 2.26 3.50
N PHE A 265 -3.37 1.34 2.66
CA PHE A 265 -4.77 1.18 2.28
C PHE A 265 -5.26 -0.20 2.72
N PRO A 266 -5.45 -0.44 4.04
CA PRO A 266 -5.63 -1.78 4.60
C PRO A 266 -6.92 -2.49 4.16
N LYS A 267 -7.90 -1.75 3.65
CA LYS A 267 -9.14 -2.32 3.09
C LYS A 267 -8.97 -2.82 1.66
N MET A 268 -7.91 -2.39 0.96
CA MET A 268 -7.67 -2.73 -0.44
C MET A 268 -6.97 -4.07 -0.58
N LEU A 269 -7.52 -4.95 -1.40
CA LEU A 269 -6.87 -6.19 -1.82
C LEU A 269 -5.96 -5.92 -3.03
N ASP A 270 -4.65 -6.05 -2.82
CA ASP A 270 -3.65 -5.78 -3.85
C ASP A 270 -3.25 -7.04 -4.62
N PHE A 271 -3.83 -7.24 -5.81
CA PHE A 271 -3.45 -8.28 -6.77
C PHE A 271 -2.33 -7.86 -7.76
N CYS A 272 -1.72 -6.68 -7.55
CA CYS A 272 -0.44 -6.33 -8.19
C CYS A 272 0.77 -6.91 -7.45
N TYR A 273 0.58 -7.36 -6.21
CA TYR A 273 1.57 -7.79 -5.25
C TYR A 273 1.98 -9.25 -5.45
N LEU A 274 3.16 -9.47 -6.03
CA LEU A 274 3.65 -10.76 -6.49
C LEU A 274 4.49 -11.48 -5.43
N VAL A 275 3.85 -11.97 -4.35
CA VAL A 275 4.54 -12.55 -3.19
C VAL A 275 3.84 -13.82 -2.73
N ASN A 276 4.62 -14.82 -2.28
CA ASN A 276 4.10 -16.05 -1.70
C ASN A 276 3.36 -15.75 -0.38
N PRO A 277 2.05 -16.00 -0.26
CA PRO A 277 1.28 -15.71 0.95
C PRO A 277 1.49 -16.76 2.05
N TYR A 278 2.09 -17.92 1.73
CA TYR A 278 2.21 -19.06 2.63
C TYR A 278 3.55 -19.10 3.37
N PHE A 279 4.48 -18.19 3.06
CA PHE A 279 5.78 -18.05 3.71
C PHE A 279 6.09 -16.57 3.98
N PRO A 280 6.82 -16.21 5.04
CA PRO A 280 7.42 -17.04 6.09
C PRO A 280 6.40 -17.54 7.13
N PRO A 281 6.68 -18.71 7.78
CA PRO A 281 5.80 -19.25 8.82
C PRO A 281 5.80 -18.38 10.09
N GLN A 282 4.79 -18.54 10.93
CA GLN A 282 4.63 -17.74 12.16
C GLN A 282 5.86 -17.83 13.06
N ARG A 283 6.42 -19.04 13.25
CA ARG A 283 7.61 -19.26 14.07
C ARG A 283 8.82 -18.43 13.61
N MET A 284 9.05 -18.30 12.29
CA MET A 284 10.12 -17.45 11.75
C MET A 284 9.86 -15.97 11.99
N ARG A 285 8.60 -15.54 11.86
CA ARG A 285 8.21 -14.16 12.19
C ARG A 285 8.43 -13.83 13.66
N ASP A 286 8.17 -14.79 14.55
CA ASP A 286 8.38 -14.62 16.00
C ASP A 286 9.89 -14.58 16.32
N GLU A 287 10.71 -15.35 15.64
CA GLU A 287 12.18 -15.28 15.77
C GLU A 287 12.73 -13.92 15.33
N LEU A 288 12.22 -13.36 14.21
CA LEU A 288 12.55 -11.99 13.77
C LEU A 288 12.13 -10.94 14.80
N ARG A 289 10.93 -11.05 15.37
CA ARG A 289 10.43 -10.13 16.42
C ARG A 289 11.28 -10.20 17.68
N ALA A 290 11.70 -11.39 18.09
CA ALA A 290 12.52 -11.59 19.28
C ALA A 290 13.90 -10.91 19.16
N ASN A 291 14.40 -10.70 17.95
CA ASN A 291 15.68 -10.05 17.67
C ASN A 291 15.53 -8.61 17.14
N PHE A 292 14.30 -8.06 17.13
CA PHE A 292 13.97 -6.78 16.48
C PHE A 292 14.87 -5.64 16.95
N ASP A 293 15.06 -5.46 18.27
CA ASP A 293 15.82 -4.34 18.82
C ASP A 293 17.28 -4.39 18.39
N THR A 294 17.92 -5.56 18.43
CA THR A 294 19.29 -5.76 17.95
C THR A 294 19.39 -5.47 16.45
N LEU A 295 18.48 -6.05 15.65
CA LEU A 295 18.51 -5.88 14.20
C LEU A 295 18.21 -4.45 13.75
N LEU A 296 17.51 -3.67 14.57
CA LEU A 296 17.22 -2.26 14.30
C LEU A 296 18.42 -1.35 14.59
N THR A 297 19.22 -1.67 15.61
CA THR A 297 20.24 -0.78 16.15
C THR A 297 21.66 -1.10 15.70
N GLU A 298 21.90 -2.32 15.17
CA GLU A 298 23.22 -2.78 14.76
C GLU A 298 23.39 -2.77 13.23
N TYR A 299 24.62 -2.48 12.78
CA TYR A 299 24.97 -2.58 11.38
C TYR A 299 24.99 -4.04 10.91
N PRO A 300 24.60 -4.32 9.64
CA PRO A 300 24.85 -5.63 9.05
C PRO A 300 26.33 -5.88 8.79
N SER A 301 26.67 -7.15 8.53
CA SER A 301 28.01 -7.53 8.07
C SER A 301 28.28 -7.01 6.64
N GLY A 302 29.54 -7.03 6.24
CA GLY A 302 29.93 -6.71 4.88
C GLY A 302 29.67 -7.84 3.88
N MET A 303 29.94 -7.56 2.60
CA MET A 303 29.68 -8.45 1.47
C MET A 303 30.28 -9.85 1.62
N TYR A 304 31.46 -9.98 2.25
CA TYR A 304 32.08 -11.28 2.49
C TYR A 304 31.15 -12.25 3.27
N VAL A 305 30.60 -11.78 4.38
CA VAL A 305 29.69 -12.58 5.22
C VAL A 305 28.37 -12.80 4.49
N ASN A 306 27.83 -11.77 3.88
CA ASN A 306 26.54 -11.86 3.17
C ASN A 306 26.59 -12.81 1.97
N ALA A 307 27.68 -12.78 1.20
CA ALA A 307 27.90 -13.74 0.10
C ALA A 307 28.02 -15.19 0.62
N MET A 308 28.69 -15.39 1.75
CA MET A 308 28.81 -16.72 2.39
C MET A 308 27.44 -17.23 2.88
N LEU A 309 26.62 -16.37 3.49
CA LEU A 309 25.27 -16.73 3.93
C LEU A 309 24.36 -17.10 2.75
N ALA A 310 24.37 -16.29 1.69
CA ALA A 310 23.59 -16.56 0.48
C ALA A 310 24.08 -17.83 -0.24
N ALA A 311 25.37 -18.03 -0.35
CA ALA A 311 25.98 -19.22 -0.95
C ALA A 311 25.59 -20.49 -0.19
N LYS A 312 25.67 -20.48 1.14
CA LYS A 312 25.17 -21.55 2.00
C LYS A 312 23.69 -21.84 1.75
N TYR A 313 22.91 -20.80 1.58
CA TYR A 313 21.47 -20.87 1.35
C TYR A 313 21.11 -21.60 0.06
N PHE A 314 21.84 -21.34 -1.03
CA PHE A 314 21.60 -21.96 -2.34
C PHE A 314 22.49 -23.21 -2.62
N GLY A 315 23.41 -23.54 -1.71
CA GLY A 315 24.33 -24.62 -1.91
C GLY A 315 25.34 -24.37 -3.03
N ILE A 316 25.81 -23.13 -3.20
CA ILE A 316 26.77 -22.70 -4.22
C ILE A 316 28.00 -22.03 -3.60
N SER A 317 29.07 -21.82 -4.39
CA SER A 317 30.28 -21.16 -3.93
C SER A 317 30.06 -19.68 -3.56
N PRO A 318 30.61 -19.19 -2.43
CA PRO A 318 30.63 -17.75 -2.11
C PRO A 318 31.36 -16.90 -3.16
N ASP A 319 32.33 -17.49 -3.87
CA ASP A 319 33.08 -16.79 -4.93
C ASP A 319 32.22 -16.54 -6.19
N TYR A 320 31.13 -17.28 -6.33
CA TYR A 320 30.17 -17.14 -7.43
C TYR A 320 28.97 -16.25 -7.08
N THR A 321 28.92 -15.70 -5.87
CA THR A 321 27.70 -15.10 -5.31
C THR A 321 27.88 -13.63 -4.96
N VAL A 322 26.91 -12.78 -5.36
CA VAL A 322 26.77 -11.39 -4.92
C VAL A 322 25.38 -11.19 -4.33
N VAL A 323 25.30 -10.45 -3.21
CA VAL A 323 24.04 -10.11 -2.55
C VAL A 323 23.74 -8.64 -2.74
N GLY A 324 22.50 -8.31 -3.05
CA GLY A 324 22.04 -6.92 -3.29
C GLY A 324 20.83 -6.51 -2.48
N ASN A 325 20.64 -5.21 -2.35
CA ASN A 325 19.45 -4.57 -1.79
C ASN A 325 18.25 -4.75 -2.74
N GLY A 326 17.75 -6.00 -2.78
CA GLY A 326 16.84 -6.50 -3.81
C GLY A 326 17.55 -6.72 -5.14
N ALA A 327 16.90 -7.47 -6.03
CA ALA A 327 17.42 -7.69 -7.38
C ALA A 327 17.64 -6.38 -8.16
N ALA A 328 16.90 -5.31 -7.85
CA ALA A 328 17.00 -4.04 -8.56
C ALA A 328 18.39 -3.38 -8.45
N GLU A 329 19.08 -3.48 -7.31
CA GLU A 329 20.46 -3.02 -7.17
C GLU A 329 21.41 -3.81 -8.07
N LEU A 330 21.27 -5.13 -8.06
CA LEU A 330 22.09 -6.02 -8.88
C LEU A 330 21.82 -5.86 -10.38
N ILE A 331 20.55 -5.66 -10.76
CA ILE A 331 20.17 -5.35 -12.15
C ILE A 331 20.83 -4.07 -12.61
N LYS A 332 20.78 -3.01 -11.78
CA LYS A 332 21.45 -1.72 -12.12
C LYS A 332 22.93 -1.95 -12.35
N SER A 333 23.64 -2.55 -11.40
CA SER A 333 25.07 -2.81 -11.48
C SER A 333 25.42 -3.68 -12.71
N LEU A 334 24.70 -4.79 -12.95
CA LEU A 334 24.93 -5.67 -14.09
C LEU A 334 24.71 -4.95 -15.43
N MET A 335 23.62 -4.16 -15.56
CA MET A 335 23.29 -3.47 -16.81
C MET A 335 24.28 -2.33 -17.14
N GLU A 336 24.90 -1.73 -16.15
CA GLU A 336 25.96 -0.72 -16.35
C GLU A 336 27.25 -1.35 -16.90
N ARG A 337 27.50 -2.66 -16.60
CA ARG A 337 28.65 -3.38 -17.11
C ARG A 337 28.44 -4.03 -18.50
N VAL A 338 27.20 -4.36 -18.85
CA VAL A 338 26.91 -4.93 -20.18
C VAL A 338 27.19 -3.87 -21.25
N GLU A 339 28.19 -4.11 -22.10
CA GLU A 339 28.51 -3.24 -23.24
C GLU A 339 27.85 -3.80 -24.50
N GLY A 340 27.46 -2.90 -25.44
CA GLY A 340 26.87 -3.28 -26.73
C GLY A 340 25.37 -3.66 -26.62
N ASN A 341 24.91 -4.55 -27.49
CA ASN A 341 23.49 -4.85 -27.66
C ASN A 341 22.98 -5.90 -26.67
N LEU A 342 21.79 -5.64 -26.13
CA LEU A 342 21.05 -6.55 -25.25
C LEU A 342 19.84 -7.13 -25.99
N GLY A 343 19.82 -8.45 -26.17
CA GLY A 343 18.62 -9.20 -26.60
C GLY A 343 17.59 -9.25 -25.46
N VAL A 344 16.35 -8.92 -25.75
CA VAL A 344 15.26 -8.86 -24.76
C VAL A 344 13.98 -9.43 -25.34
N VAL A 345 13.32 -10.30 -24.60
CA VAL A 345 11.96 -10.76 -24.95
C VAL A 345 10.93 -9.73 -24.44
N TYR A 346 10.08 -9.21 -25.30
CA TYR A 346 8.99 -8.29 -24.93
C TYR A 346 7.61 -8.95 -25.07
N PRO A 347 6.65 -8.60 -24.22
CA PRO A 347 6.74 -7.70 -23.06
C PRO A 347 7.59 -8.30 -21.93
N THR A 348 8.25 -7.45 -21.13
CA THR A 348 9.23 -7.90 -20.12
C THR A 348 9.08 -7.18 -18.78
N PHE A 349 9.96 -7.49 -17.82
CA PHE A 349 10.18 -6.69 -16.63
C PHE A 349 11.08 -5.51 -16.96
N GLU A 350 10.50 -4.32 -16.97
CA GLU A 350 11.10 -3.08 -17.52
C GLU A 350 12.38 -2.62 -16.79
N GLU A 351 12.71 -3.14 -15.62
CA GLU A 351 13.89 -2.68 -14.87
C GLU A 351 15.20 -2.92 -15.62
N TYR A 352 15.30 -4.03 -16.37
CA TYR A 352 16.48 -4.30 -17.21
C TYR A 352 16.60 -3.34 -18.40
N PRO A 353 15.62 -3.24 -19.31
CA PRO A 353 15.71 -2.35 -20.45
C PRO A 353 15.74 -0.87 -20.07
N ASN A 354 15.12 -0.48 -18.97
CA ASN A 354 15.16 0.91 -18.50
C ASN A 354 16.56 1.36 -18.01
N ARG A 355 17.48 0.42 -17.78
CA ARG A 355 18.88 0.71 -17.42
C ARG A 355 19.79 0.81 -18.65
N ARG A 356 19.25 0.66 -19.85
CA ARG A 356 19.99 0.65 -21.12
C ARG A 356 19.49 1.76 -22.04
N ASP A 357 20.38 2.20 -22.95
CA ASP A 357 19.95 3.02 -24.07
C ASP A 357 19.04 2.17 -24.98
N LYS A 358 17.90 2.73 -25.36
CA LYS A 358 16.93 2.04 -26.21
C LYS A 358 17.50 1.60 -27.56
N THR A 359 18.52 2.29 -28.06
CA THR A 359 19.20 1.97 -29.34
C THR A 359 20.04 0.69 -29.23
N THR A 360 20.39 0.26 -28.02
CA THR A 360 21.15 -0.98 -27.77
C THR A 360 20.25 -2.18 -27.48
N LEU A 361 18.93 -2.01 -27.50
CA LEU A 361 17.98 -3.11 -27.25
C LEU A 361 17.64 -3.79 -28.59
N VAL A 362 17.71 -5.13 -28.60
CA VAL A 362 17.28 -5.97 -29.72
C VAL A 362 16.07 -6.79 -29.28
N PRO A 363 14.83 -6.28 -29.50
CA PRO A 363 13.62 -6.91 -28.99
C PRO A 363 13.22 -8.13 -29.83
N PHE A 364 12.93 -9.24 -29.13
CA PHE A 364 12.14 -10.34 -29.67
C PHE A 364 10.72 -10.23 -29.11
N VAL A 365 9.72 -10.27 -29.99
CA VAL A 365 8.30 -10.21 -29.60
C VAL A 365 7.63 -11.49 -30.04
N PRO A 366 7.17 -12.34 -29.10
CA PRO A 366 6.42 -13.56 -29.44
C PRO A 366 5.17 -13.21 -30.24
N THR A 367 4.87 -14.01 -31.27
CA THR A 367 3.70 -13.82 -32.14
C THR A 367 2.50 -14.67 -31.73
N THR A 368 2.68 -15.57 -30.77
CA THR A 368 1.62 -16.42 -30.23
C THR A 368 0.64 -15.62 -29.37
N GLU A 369 -0.61 -16.02 -29.33
CA GLU A 369 -1.64 -15.34 -28.53
C GLU A 369 -1.43 -15.41 -27.03
N ASP A 370 -0.70 -16.42 -26.55
CA ASP A 370 -0.33 -16.64 -25.15
C ASP A 370 1.07 -16.12 -24.81
N LEU A 371 1.74 -15.45 -25.77
CA LEU A 371 3.09 -14.93 -25.66
C LEU A 371 4.14 -16.02 -25.36
N SER A 372 3.88 -17.27 -25.74
CA SER A 372 4.84 -18.37 -25.62
C SER A 372 5.89 -18.32 -26.72
N TYR A 373 7.08 -18.85 -26.42
CA TYR A 373 8.20 -18.95 -27.34
C TYR A 373 9.13 -20.10 -26.89
N SER A 374 9.98 -20.60 -27.81
CA SER A 374 10.93 -21.68 -27.57
C SER A 374 12.38 -21.17 -27.63
N ALA A 375 13.30 -21.97 -27.09
CA ALA A 375 14.75 -21.72 -27.24
C ALA A 375 15.16 -21.69 -28.72
N ASP A 376 14.60 -22.59 -29.56
CA ASP A 376 14.93 -22.63 -31.01
C ASP A 376 14.48 -21.33 -31.74
N GLU A 377 13.36 -20.74 -31.36
CA GLU A 377 12.92 -19.47 -31.91
C GLU A 377 13.85 -18.34 -31.52
N LEU A 378 14.29 -18.28 -30.26
CA LEU A 378 15.25 -17.27 -29.80
C LEU A 378 16.60 -17.43 -30.49
N MET A 379 17.17 -18.65 -30.54
CA MET A 379 18.43 -18.94 -31.21
C MET A 379 18.38 -18.54 -32.68
N ARG A 380 17.29 -18.90 -33.38
CA ARG A 380 17.11 -18.57 -34.79
C ARG A 380 16.96 -17.05 -35.01
N PHE A 381 16.22 -16.36 -34.14
CA PHE A 381 16.02 -14.92 -34.26
C PHE A 381 17.30 -14.13 -34.03
N TYR A 382 18.15 -14.59 -33.08
CA TYR A 382 19.36 -13.88 -32.70
C TYR A 382 20.63 -14.35 -33.47
N ALA A 383 20.53 -15.38 -34.27
CA ALA A 383 21.68 -15.96 -34.97
C ALA A 383 22.49 -14.99 -35.84
N ASP A 384 21.84 -14.03 -36.47
CA ASP A 384 22.43 -13.01 -37.32
C ASP A 384 22.61 -11.65 -36.64
N LYS A 385 22.31 -11.54 -35.34
CA LYS A 385 22.36 -10.31 -34.59
C LYS A 385 23.61 -10.24 -33.70
N ARG A 386 24.23 -9.06 -33.69
CA ARG A 386 25.38 -8.82 -32.81
C ARG A 386 24.88 -8.52 -31.40
N LEU A 387 24.86 -9.52 -30.53
CA LEU A 387 24.52 -9.37 -29.12
C LEU A 387 25.78 -9.44 -28.25
N SER A 388 25.78 -8.67 -27.15
CA SER A 388 26.72 -8.83 -26.04
C SER A 388 26.10 -9.63 -24.89
N ALA A 389 24.78 -9.48 -24.71
CA ALA A 389 24.02 -10.25 -23.72
C ALA A 389 22.61 -10.57 -24.22
N LEU A 390 22.04 -11.64 -23.70
CA LEU A 390 20.64 -12.04 -23.88
C LEU A 390 19.96 -12.17 -22.53
N LEU A 391 18.87 -11.44 -22.32
CA LEU A 391 18.05 -11.52 -21.11
C LEU A 391 16.88 -12.48 -21.30
N LEU A 392 16.80 -13.45 -20.42
CA LEU A 392 15.69 -14.38 -20.27
C LEU A 392 15.10 -14.27 -18.86
N ILE A 393 13.84 -13.88 -18.74
CA ILE A 393 13.10 -13.93 -17.46
C ILE A 393 12.30 -15.21 -17.44
N ASN A 394 12.57 -16.12 -16.49
CA ASN A 394 12.02 -17.46 -16.51
C ASN A 394 11.55 -17.92 -15.11
N PRO A 395 10.25 -18.06 -14.87
CA PRO A 395 9.08 -17.72 -15.72
C PRO A 395 9.00 -16.25 -16.09
N ASP A 396 8.53 -15.96 -17.29
CA ASP A 396 8.47 -14.64 -17.90
C ASP A 396 7.45 -13.68 -17.25
N ASN A 397 7.74 -12.40 -17.23
CA ASN A 397 6.89 -11.35 -16.67
C ASN A 397 6.55 -10.29 -17.74
N PRO A 398 5.30 -10.22 -18.22
CA PRO A 398 4.06 -10.58 -17.52
C PRO A 398 3.35 -11.87 -17.97
N SER A 399 3.87 -12.63 -18.95
CA SER A 399 3.13 -13.75 -19.53
C SER A 399 3.00 -14.95 -18.59
N GLY A 400 4.01 -15.19 -17.74
CA GLY A 400 4.13 -16.38 -16.93
C GLY A 400 4.58 -17.60 -17.73
N HIS A 401 5.00 -17.41 -18.99
CA HIS A 401 5.59 -18.45 -19.81
C HIS A 401 6.85 -18.99 -19.14
N PHE A 402 7.04 -20.31 -19.20
CA PHE A 402 8.17 -21.00 -18.60
C PHE A 402 8.91 -21.84 -19.64
N MET A 403 10.18 -21.59 -19.80
CA MET A 403 11.10 -22.40 -20.61
C MET A 403 11.70 -23.50 -19.72
N PRO A 404 11.55 -24.79 -20.07
CA PRO A 404 12.14 -25.88 -19.32
C PRO A 404 13.66 -25.74 -19.15
N ARG A 405 14.17 -26.17 -17.99
CA ARG A 405 15.61 -26.08 -17.67
C ARG A 405 16.52 -26.62 -18.78
N ALA A 406 16.14 -27.75 -19.40
CA ALA A 406 16.92 -28.35 -20.49
C ALA A 406 17.04 -27.39 -21.69
N ASP A 407 15.99 -26.66 -22.04
CA ASP A 407 15.99 -25.68 -23.13
C ASP A 407 16.78 -24.42 -22.77
N VAL A 408 16.72 -23.98 -21.50
CA VAL A 408 17.56 -22.87 -21.02
C VAL A 408 19.05 -23.26 -21.10
N LEU A 409 19.41 -24.49 -20.78
CA LEU A 409 20.81 -24.98 -20.92
C LEU A 409 21.23 -25.10 -22.38
N ARG A 410 20.35 -25.47 -23.31
CA ARG A 410 20.63 -25.42 -24.75
C ARG A 410 20.90 -23.98 -25.21
N LEU A 411 20.13 -23.02 -24.70
CA LEU A 411 20.34 -21.61 -24.96
C LEU A 411 21.66 -21.11 -24.36
N ALA A 412 22.10 -21.65 -23.22
CA ALA A 412 23.40 -21.32 -22.62
C ALA A 412 24.57 -21.81 -23.48
N VAL A 413 24.48 -23.03 -24.04
CA VAL A 413 25.48 -23.54 -25.02
C VAL A 413 25.55 -22.64 -26.24
N TRP A 414 24.40 -22.31 -26.83
CA TRP A 414 24.34 -21.40 -27.97
C TRP A 414 24.95 -20.03 -27.67
N ALA A 415 24.64 -19.48 -26.49
CA ALA A 415 25.16 -18.18 -26.06
C ALA A 415 26.69 -18.21 -25.94
N GLU A 416 27.27 -19.26 -25.38
CA GLU A 416 28.72 -19.45 -25.28
C GLU A 416 29.37 -19.51 -26.65
N GLU A 417 28.82 -20.31 -27.58
CA GLU A 417 29.33 -20.46 -28.96
C GLU A 417 29.33 -19.14 -29.73
N HIS A 418 28.43 -18.18 -29.36
CA HIS A 418 28.30 -16.88 -30.02
C HIS A 418 28.94 -15.73 -29.22
N GLY A 419 29.61 -16.02 -28.09
CA GLY A 419 30.23 -15.02 -27.22
C GLY A 419 29.20 -14.08 -26.56
N VAL A 420 27.99 -14.57 -26.31
CA VAL A 420 26.87 -13.83 -25.71
C VAL A 420 26.76 -14.20 -24.22
N GLN A 421 26.68 -13.20 -23.34
CA GLN A 421 26.37 -13.45 -21.94
C GLN A 421 24.87 -13.77 -21.79
N LEU A 422 24.52 -14.95 -21.27
CA LEU A 422 23.13 -15.30 -20.97
C LEU A 422 22.76 -14.87 -19.55
N ILE A 423 21.83 -13.93 -19.43
CA ILE A 423 21.30 -13.46 -18.14
C ILE A 423 19.93 -14.10 -17.94
N VAL A 424 19.80 -14.96 -16.93
CA VAL A 424 18.54 -15.61 -16.57
C VAL A 424 18.04 -15.07 -15.24
N ASP A 425 16.88 -14.40 -15.26
CA ASP A 425 16.18 -13.98 -14.04
C ASP A 425 15.19 -15.06 -13.64
N GLU A 426 15.54 -15.83 -12.62
CA GLU A 426 14.70 -16.91 -12.08
C GLU A 426 13.93 -16.51 -10.81
N SER A 427 13.60 -15.22 -10.67
CA SER A 427 12.87 -14.70 -9.49
C SER A 427 11.50 -15.36 -9.26
N PHE A 428 10.97 -16.06 -10.25
CA PHE A 428 9.68 -16.76 -10.17
C PHE A 428 9.79 -18.27 -10.32
N VAL A 429 11.00 -18.84 -10.43
CA VAL A 429 11.18 -20.27 -10.71
C VAL A 429 10.63 -21.18 -9.61
N ASP A 430 10.67 -20.73 -8.35
CA ASP A 430 10.16 -21.49 -7.20
C ASP A 430 8.63 -21.64 -7.19
N PHE A 431 7.92 -20.95 -8.08
CA PHE A 431 6.48 -21.11 -8.27
C PHE A 431 6.12 -22.16 -9.32
N THR A 432 7.12 -22.71 -10.05
CA THR A 432 6.87 -23.74 -11.07
C THR A 432 6.44 -25.06 -10.45
N GLU A 433 5.84 -25.94 -11.25
CA GLU A 433 5.36 -27.25 -10.75
C GLU A 433 6.51 -28.15 -10.25
N ASP A 434 7.66 -28.10 -10.93
CA ASP A 434 8.87 -28.82 -10.52
C ASP A 434 9.93 -27.87 -9.95
N PHE A 435 9.52 -27.03 -8.99
CA PHE A 435 10.37 -25.96 -8.44
C PHE A 435 11.69 -26.47 -7.86
N ARG A 436 11.76 -27.72 -7.35
CA ARG A 436 12.97 -28.32 -6.78
C ARG A 436 14.07 -28.52 -7.79
N HIS A 437 13.73 -28.74 -9.06
CA HIS A 437 14.69 -29.11 -10.10
C HIS A 437 14.89 -28.05 -11.18
N ASN A 438 14.13 -26.96 -11.16
CA ASN A 438 14.13 -25.95 -12.23
C ASN A 438 15.14 -24.81 -12.04
N SER A 439 15.70 -24.64 -10.83
CA SER A 439 16.71 -23.60 -10.59
C SER A 439 18.04 -23.94 -11.28
N LEU A 440 18.71 -22.87 -11.73
CA LEU A 440 20.07 -22.92 -12.29
C LEU A 440 21.16 -22.66 -11.25
N LEU A 441 20.78 -22.35 -10.00
CA LEU A 441 21.70 -22.07 -8.90
C LEU A 441 22.32 -23.39 -8.36
N HIS A 442 23.23 -23.93 -9.13
CA HIS A 442 24.04 -25.13 -8.80
C HIS A 442 25.46 -24.91 -9.30
N ASP A 443 26.49 -25.22 -8.50
CA ASP A 443 27.90 -25.04 -8.86
C ASP A 443 28.25 -25.74 -10.18
N ASN A 444 27.82 -26.98 -10.36
CA ASN A 444 28.10 -27.73 -11.59
C ASN A 444 27.48 -27.10 -12.85
N ILE A 445 26.40 -26.37 -12.73
CA ILE A 445 25.80 -25.63 -13.85
C ILE A 445 26.58 -24.34 -14.09
N LEU A 446 26.82 -23.54 -13.04
CA LEU A 446 27.57 -22.30 -13.17
C LEU A 446 28.98 -22.54 -13.74
N GLU A 447 29.66 -23.58 -13.29
CA GLU A 447 30.99 -23.96 -13.79
C GLU A 447 30.97 -24.46 -15.23
N ALA A 448 29.92 -25.20 -15.62
CA ALA A 448 29.76 -25.68 -17.00
C ALA A 448 29.47 -24.55 -18.00
N TYR A 449 28.89 -23.42 -17.55
CA TYR A 449 28.46 -22.29 -18.38
C TYR A 449 28.97 -20.96 -17.83
N PRO A 450 30.27 -20.62 -18.01
CA PRO A 450 30.83 -19.36 -17.47
C PRO A 450 30.16 -18.08 -17.97
N HIS A 451 29.53 -18.11 -19.15
CA HIS A 451 28.75 -16.97 -19.68
C HIS A 451 27.33 -16.85 -19.08
N LEU A 452 26.95 -17.78 -18.21
CA LEU A 452 25.66 -17.75 -17.53
C LEU A 452 25.70 -16.85 -16.28
N VAL A 453 24.74 -15.93 -16.20
CA VAL A 453 24.46 -15.12 -15.01
C VAL A 453 23.05 -15.41 -14.55
N VAL A 454 22.89 -15.85 -13.31
CA VAL A 454 21.59 -16.14 -12.72
C VAL A 454 21.22 -15.06 -11.71
N MET A 455 20.08 -14.42 -11.91
CA MET A 455 19.51 -13.41 -11.01
C MET A 455 18.33 -14.01 -10.25
N LYS A 456 18.25 -13.78 -8.94
CA LYS A 456 17.12 -14.25 -8.13
C LYS A 456 16.69 -13.22 -7.09
N SER A 457 15.44 -12.79 -7.15
CA SER A 457 14.83 -11.98 -6.10
C SER A 457 14.32 -12.86 -4.96
N ILE A 458 14.80 -12.63 -3.77
CA ILE A 458 14.32 -13.32 -2.56
C ILE A 458 12.96 -12.78 -2.11
N SER A 459 12.55 -11.62 -2.60
CA SER A 459 11.31 -10.95 -2.20
C SER A 459 10.02 -11.70 -2.58
N LYS A 460 10.06 -12.56 -3.60
CA LYS A 460 8.86 -13.12 -4.25
C LYS A 460 8.41 -14.43 -3.59
N SER A 461 9.12 -15.52 -3.89
CA SER A 461 8.78 -16.86 -3.41
C SER A 461 8.94 -17.01 -1.90
N TYR A 462 9.89 -16.28 -1.33
CA TYR A 462 10.17 -16.29 0.11
C TYR A 462 9.30 -15.32 0.95
N GLY A 463 8.37 -14.61 0.34
CA GLY A 463 7.36 -13.83 1.05
C GLY A 463 7.86 -12.60 1.85
N VAL A 464 9.06 -12.11 1.57
CA VAL A 464 9.74 -11.07 2.37
C VAL A 464 10.18 -9.85 1.56
N PRO A 465 9.30 -9.21 0.79
CA PRO A 465 9.68 -8.09 -0.07
C PRO A 465 10.21 -6.87 0.70
N GLY A 466 9.79 -6.71 1.96
CA GLY A 466 10.25 -5.63 2.84
C GLY A 466 11.72 -5.75 3.25
N LEU A 467 12.30 -6.96 3.23
CA LEU A 467 13.71 -7.18 3.54
C LEU A 467 14.64 -6.66 2.45
N ARG A 468 14.15 -6.48 1.21
CA ARG A 468 14.95 -6.00 0.08
C ARG A 468 16.19 -6.88 -0.16
N LEU A 469 16.00 -8.14 -0.51
CA LEU A 469 17.07 -9.12 -0.70
C LEU A 469 17.03 -9.69 -2.12
N GLY A 470 18.18 -9.70 -2.79
CA GLY A 470 18.40 -10.31 -4.09
C GLY A 470 19.77 -10.96 -4.16
N VAL A 471 19.93 -11.95 -5.04
CA VAL A 471 21.17 -12.67 -5.26
C VAL A 471 21.44 -12.75 -6.76
N LEU A 472 22.70 -12.55 -7.13
CA LEU A 472 23.22 -12.85 -8.47
C LEU A 472 24.34 -13.88 -8.33
N ALA A 473 24.35 -14.86 -9.23
CA ALA A 473 25.40 -15.88 -9.26
C ALA A 473 25.95 -16.10 -10.69
N SER A 474 27.26 -16.34 -10.77
CA SER A 474 27.99 -16.73 -11.99
C SER A 474 29.33 -17.32 -11.59
N SER A 475 29.87 -18.25 -12.37
CA SER A 475 31.25 -18.73 -12.19
C SER A 475 32.28 -17.77 -12.80
N ASP A 476 31.89 -16.71 -13.52
CA ASP A 476 32.75 -15.61 -13.89
C ASP A 476 33.16 -14.81 -12.64
N THR A 477 34.27 -15.22 -12.01
CA THR A 477 34.79 -14.61 -10.78
C THR A 477 35.25 -13.16 -10.97
N GLU A 478 35.56 -12.72 -12.20
CA GLU A 478 35.92 -11.33 -12.48
C GLU A 478 34.66 -10.45 -12.44
N LEU A 479 33.58 -10.88 -13.07
CA LEU A 479 32.28 -10.24 -12.96
C LEU A 479 31.84 -10.15 -11.49
N ILE A 480 31.90 -11.26 -10.77
CA ILE A 480 31.48 -11.31 -9.36
C ILE A 480 32.33 -10.38 -8.49
N ARG A 481 33.65 -10.36 -8.67
CA ARG A 481 34.53 -9.45 -7.92
C ARG A 481 34.24 -7.99 -8.24
N TRP A 482 34.00 -7.68 -9.51
CA TRP A 482 33.63 -6.34 -9.92
C TRP A 482 32.30 -5.90 -9.29
N MET A 483 31.26 -6.75 -9.36
CA MET A 483 29.96 -6.45 -8.76
C MET A 483 30.03 -6.30 -7.24
N LYS A 484 30.80 -7.16 -6.55
CA LYS A 484 31.03 -7.03 -5.09
C LYS A 484 31.68 -5.69 -4.71
N LYS A 485 32.43 -5.08 -5.60
CA LYS A 485 33.06 -3.77 -5.41
C LYS A 485 32.13 -2.61 -5.76
N ASP A 486 31.25 -2.82 -6.75
CA ASP A 486 30.34 -1.78 -7.27
C ASP A 486 29.16 -1.51 -6.30
N VAL A 487 28.61 -2.55 -5.65
CA VAL A 487 27.57 -2.38 -4.64
C VAL A 487 28.11 -1.65 -3.41
N SER A 488 27.23 -0.87 -2.77
CA SER A 488 27.60 -0.07 -1.60
C SER A 488 28.02 -0.94 -0.41
N ILE A 489 28.88 -0.40 0.47
CA ILE A 489 29.15 -1.04 1.77
C ILE A 489 27.84 -1.09 2.58
N TRP A 490 27.61 -2.20 3.28
CA TRP A 490 26.37 -2.46 4.03
C TRP A 490 25.09 -2.27 3.20
N ASN A 491 25.14 -2.74 1.96
CA ASN A 491 24.07 -2.57 0.99
C ASN A 491 22.76 -3.28 1.34
N ILE A 492 22.79 -4.29 2.21
CA ILE A 492 21.60 -4.93 2.77
C ILE A 492 21.41 -4.54 4.24
N ASN A 493 20.21 -4.66 4.75
CA ASN A 493 19.91 -4.39 6.17
C ASN A 493 20.13 -5.63 7.05
N SER A 494 20.29 -5.44 8.35
CA SER A 494 20.52 -6.50 9.35
C SER A 494 19.38 -7.51 9.43
N PHE A 495 18.14 -7.11 9.16
CA PHE A 495 17.01 -8.05 9.06
C PHE A 495 17.17 -9.02 7.88
N ALA A 496 17.68 -8.56 6.74
CA ALA A 496 17.93 -9.39 5.57
C ALA A 496 19.06 -10.38 5.82
N GLU A 497 20.15 -9.93 6.47
CA GLU A 497 21.27 -10.80 6.88
C GLU A 497 20.78 -11.87 7.87
N PHE A 498 20.08 -11.48 8.92
CA PHE A 498 19.55 -12.40 9.92
C PHE A 498 18.57 -13.40 9.31
N TYR A 499 17.73 -12.95 8.37
CA TYR A 499 16.85 -13.83 7.62
C TYR A 499 17.63 -14.93 6.90
N MET A 500 18.71 -14.61 6.17
CA MET A 500 19.57 -15.60 5.52
C MET A 500 20.22 -16.54 6.54
N GLN A 501 20.63 -16.02 7.70
CA GLN A 501 21.24 -16.81 8.78
C GLN A 501 20.29 -17.89 9.31
N ILE A 502 19.00 -17.55 9.51
CA ILE A 502 18.03 -18.46 10.15
C ILE A 502 17.28 -19.36 9.16
N TYR A 503 17.28 -19.03 7.87
CA TYR A 503 16.45 -19.70 6.86
C TYR A 503 16.55 -21.23 6.87
N GLY A 504 17.75 -21.81 7.01
CA GLY A 504 17.95 -23.26 7.02
C GLY A 504 17.12 -24.02 8.08
N LYS A 505 16.62 -23.32 9.12
CA LYS A 505 15.68 -23.90 10.11
C LYS A 505 14.26 -24.08 9.54
N TYR A 506 13.94 -23.41 8.43
CA TYR A 506 12.59 -23.27 7.87
C TYR A 506 12.49 -23.72 6.41
N GLU A 507 13.50 -24.44 5.91
CA GLU A 507 13.55 -24.94 4.53
C GLU A 507 12.38 -25.87 4.21
N ALA A 508 12.06 -26.80 5.12
CA ALA A 508 10.88 -27.68 4.96
C ALA A 508 9.55 -26.90 4.95
N ASP A 509 9.44 -25.85 5.76
CA ASP A 509 8.27 -24.96 5.75
C ASP A 509 8.16 -24.20 4.42
N TYR A 510 9.30 -23.81 3.84
CA TYR A 510 9.35 -23.15 2.54
C TYR A 510 8.89 -24.08 1.41
N GLU A 511 9.41 -25.31 1.36
CA GLU A 511 8.97 -26.30 0.37
C GLU A 511 7.47 -26.56 0.44
N LEU A 512 6.95 -26.76 1.66
CA LEU A 512 5.51 -26.93 1.88
C LEU A 512 4.71 -25.70 1.41
N ALA A 513 5.24 -24.49 1.61
CA ALA A 513 4.60 -23.27 1.14
C ALA A 513 4.57 -23.17 -0.39
N CYS A 514 5.63 -23.61 -1.08
CA CYS A 514 5.68 -23.70 -2.54
C CYS A 514 4.67 -24.74 -3.08
N GLU A 515 4.56 -25.91 -2.45
CA GLU A 515 3.56 -26.93 -2.80
C GLU A 515 2.12 -26.40 -2.65
N LYS A 516 1.82 -25.75 -1.53
CA LYS A 516 0.52 -25.10 -1.30
C LYS A 516 0.23 -24.04 -2.36
N PHE A 517 1.26 -23.27 -2.71
CA PHE A 517 1.12 -22.23 -3.71
C PHE A 517 0.80 -22.81 -5.10
N VAL A 518 1.50 -23.86 -5.54
CA VAL A 518 1.24 -24.53 -6.82
C VAL A 518 -0.18 -25.10 -6.88
N ALA A 519 -0.64 -25.71 -5.79
CA ALA A 519 -2.01 -26.24 -5.68
C ALA A 519 -3.05 -25.10 -5.78
N GLU A 520 -2.83 -23.99 -5.08
CA GLU A 520 -3.74 -22.84 -5.11
C GLU A 520 -3.73 -22.15 -6.48
N ARG A 521 -2.60 -22.00 -7.13
CA ARG A 521 -2.51 -21.47 -8.51
C ARG A 521 -3.38 -22.29 -9.47
N LYS A 522 -3.31 -23.62 -9.41
CA LYS A 522 -4.13 -24.52 -10.24
C LYS A 522 -5.63 -24.34 -9.97
N ARG A 523 -5.99 -24.27 -8.67
CA ARG A 523 -7.37 -24.06 -8.24
C ARG A 523 -7.90 -22.72 -8.74
N PHE A 524 -7.14 -21.65 -8.52
CA PHE A 524 -7.54 -20.29 -8.88
C PHE A 524 -7.68 -20.12 -10.40
N MET A 525 -6.74 -20.68 -11.19
CA MET A 525 -6.83 -20.71 -12.65
C MET A 525 -8.15 -21.34 -13.11
N GLY A 526 -8.53 -22.49 -12.51
CA GLY A 526 -9.77 -23.18 -12.84
C GLY A 526 -11.03 -22.36 -12.54
N ARG A 527 -10.97 -21.49 -11.53
CA ARG A 527 -12.07 -20.57 -11.19
C ARG A 527 -12.12 -19.36 -12.13
N LEU A 528 -10.97 -18.74 -12.43
CA LEU A 528 -10.88 -17.60 -13.35
C LEU A 528 -11.34 -17.97 -14.77
N ARG A 529 -11.05 -19.19 -15.24
CA ARG A 529 -11.50 -19.70 -16.56
C ARG A 529 -13.02 -19.81 -16.70
N LYS A 530 -13.77 -19.79 -15.58
CA LYS A 530 -15.24 -19.78 -15.60
C LYS A 530 -15.84 -18.38 -15.75
N ILE A 531 -15.01 -17.33 -15.76
CA ILE A 531 -15.46 -15.95 -15.97
C ILE A 531 -15.55 -15.70 -17.48
N PRO A 532 -16.75 -15.46 -18.05
CA PRO A 532 -16.97 -15.43 -19.52
C PRO A 532 -16.16 -14.35 -20.25
N PHE A 533 -15.90 -13.23 -19.59
CA PHE A 533 -15.16 -12.11 -20.17
C PHE A 533 -13.66 -12.14 -19.86
N LEU A 534 -13.11 -13.27 -19.36
CA LEU A 534 -11.67 -13.47 -19.16
C LEU A 534 -11.16 -14.69 -19.92
N ARG A 535 -10.11 -14.48 -20.71
CA ARG A 535 -9.30 -15.57 -21.25
C ARG A 535 -7.97 -15.61 -20.48
N VAL A 536 -7.80 -16.65 -19.67
CA VAL A 536 -6.62 -16.83 -18.79
C VAL A 536 -5.51 -17.51 -19.56
N ILE A 537 -4.35 -16.88 -19.63
CA ILE A 537 -3.12 -17.44 -20.21
C ILE A 537 -2.49 -18.37 -19.17
N PRO A 538 -2.08 -19.62 -19.54
CA PRO A 538 -1.39 -20.54 -18.64
C PRO A 538 -0.10 -19.92 -18.10
N SER A 539 0.19 -20.13 -16.81
CA SER A 539 1.35 -19.52 -16.15
C SER A 539 2.02 -20.49 -15.19
N GLN A 540 3.34 -20.46 -15.15
CA GLN A 540 4.16 -21.12 -14.12
C GLN A 540 4.69 -20.13 -13.06
N ALA A 541 4.36 -18.83 -13.20
CA ALA A 541 4.69 -17.80 -12.21
C ALA A 541 3.61 -17.68 -11.11
N ASN A 542 3.72 -16.65 -10.27
CA ASN A 542 2.74 -16.35 -9.23
C ASN A 542 1.68 -15.32 -9.66
N TYR A 543 1.37 -15.31 -10.93
CA TYR A 543 0.33 -14.45 -11.54
C TYR A 543 -0.21 -15.10 -12.81
N PHE A 544 -1.36 -14.58 -13.26
CA PHE A 544 -1.91 -14.87 -14.57
C PHE A 544 -1.99 -13.59 -15.40
N LEU A 545 -1.56 -13.67 -16.65
CA LEU A 545 -1.93 -12.71 -17.67
C LEU A 545 -3.28 -13.12 -18.24
N CYS A 546 -4.24 -12.19 -18.26
CA CYS A 546 -5.59 -12.46 -18.71
C CYS A 546 -6.00 -11.45 -19.79
N LYS A 547 -6.55 -11.92 -20.92
CA LYS A 547 -7.20 -11.06 -21.90
C LYS A 547 -8.62 -10.77 -21.44
N VAL A 548 -8.95 -9.48 -21.38
CA VAL A 548 -10.30 -9.01 -21.07
C VAL A 548 -11.11 -8.97 -22.37
N LEU A 549 -12.27 -9.60 -22.35
CA LEU A 549 -13.19 -9.69 -23.48
C LEU A 549 -14.41 -8.78 -23.26
N PRO A 550 -15.16 -8.44 -24.30
CA PRO A 550 -16.42 -7.70 -24.14
C PRO A 550 -17.34 -8.35 -23.09
N PRO A 551 -18.09 -7.54 -22.32
CA PRO A 551 -18.34 -6.11 -22.53
C PRO A 551 -17.30 -5.19 -21.89
N TYR A 552 -16.26 -5.72 -21.24
CA TYR A 552 -15.27 -4.94 -20.53
C TYR A 552 -14.03 -4.63 -21.38
N THR A 553 -13.36 -3.53 -21.03
CA THR A 553 -11.97 -3.26 -21.38
C THR A 553 -11.07 -3.48 -20.15
N SER A 554 -9.76 -3.69 -20.35
CA SER A 554 -8.80 -3.82 -19.26
C SER A 554 -8.85 -2.63 -18.30
N ALA A 555 -8.92 -1.40 -18.83
CA ALA A 555 -9.02 -0.18 -18.04
C ALA A 555 -10.37 -0.07 -17.30
N GLY A 556 -11.49 -0.44 -17.98
CA GLY A 556 -12.81 -0.46 -17.35
C GLY A 556 -12.90 -1.46 -16.21
N LEU A 557 -12.46 -2.70 -16.45
CA LEU A 557 -12.51 -3.76 -15.44
C LEU A 557 -11.63 -3.44 -14.21
N THR A 558 -10.41 -2.95 -14.41
CA THR A 558 -9.52 -2.57 -13.29
C THR A 558 -10.13 -1.46 -12.45
N ARG A 559 -10.76 -0.49 -13.08
CA ARG A 559 -11.47 0.60 -12.39
C ARG A 559 -12.69 0.11 -11.61
N GLU A 560 -13.56 -0.72 -12.22
CA GLU A 560 -14.75 -1.26 -11.54
C GLU A 560 -14.36 -2.09 -10.31
N LEU A 561 -13.35 -2.95 -10.41
CA LEU A 561 -12.86 -3.76 -9.30
C LEU A 561 -12.33 -2.89 -8.16
N LEU A 562 -11.56 -1.84 -8.48
CA LEU A 562 -11.03 -0.94 -7.45
C LEU A 562 -12.13 -0.11 -6.77
N MET A 563 -13.04 0.46 -7.55
CA MET A 563 -14.03 1.41 -7.02
C MET A 563 -15.17 0.75 -6.23
N ARG A 564 -15.53 -0.48 -6.59
CA ARG A 564 -16.70 -1.16 -6.01
C ARG A 564 -16.35 -2.25 -5.00
N TYR A 565 -15.17 -2.84 -5.14
CA TYR A 565 -14.75 -4.00 -4.34
C TYR A 565 -13.43 -3.78 -3.61
N ASP A 566 -12.82 -2.59 -3.71
CA ASP A 566 -11.49 -2.28 -3.17
C ASP A 566 -10.40 -3.30 -3.62
N ILE A 567 -10.50 -3.79 -4.87
CA ILE A 567 -9.56 -4.77 -5.44
C ILE A 567 -8.71 -4.10 -6.52
N LEU A 568 -7.39 -4.06 -6.29
CA LEU A 568 -6.42 -3.51 -7.23
C LEU A 568 -5.80 -4.63 -8.07
N ILE A 569 -5.98 -4.59 -9.40
CA ILE A 569 -5.30 -5.46 -10.36
C ILE A 569 -4.47 -4.63 -11.35
N ARG A 570 -3.49 -5.24 -12.00
CA ARG A 570 -2.60 -4.52 -12.93
C ARG A 570 -3.17 -4.47 -14.35
N ASN A 571 -3.44 -3.28 -14.85
CA ASN A 571 -3.63 -3.05 -16.28
C ASN A 571 -2.26 -3.08 -16.98
N CYS A 572 -2.10 -3.91 -18.02
CA CYS A 572 -0.84 -4.12 -18.72
C CYS A 572 -0.68 -3.27 -19.99
N GLU A 573 -1.67 -2.49 -20.41
CA GLU A 573 -1.62 -1.67 -21.62
C GLU A 573 -0.50 -0.61 -21.61
N THR A 574 0.00 -0.25 -20.44
CA THR A 574 1.13 0.68 -20.32
C THR A 574 2.50 0.04 -20.55
N LYS A 575 2.57 -1.30 -20.65
CA LYS A 575 3.80 -2.02 -20.97
C LYS A 575 4.14 -1.89 -22.46
N ALA A 576 5.44 -1.87 -22.74
CA ALA A 576 5.92 -1.92 -24.12
C ALA A 576 5.31 -3.12 -24.85
N THR A 577 4.86 -2.92 -26.08
CA THR A 577 4.22 -3.89 -26.98
C THR A 577 2.80 -4.35 -26.60
N LEU A 578 2.23 -3.91 -25.47
CA LEU A 578 0.88 -4.32 -25.05
C LEU A 578 -0.21 -3.24 -25.18
N ALA A 579 0.09 -2.09 -25.77
CA ALA A 579 -0.93 -1.05 -26.02
C ALA A 579 -2.08 -1.59 -26.88
N GLY A 580 -3.32 -1.41 -26.46
CA GLY A 580 -4.51 -1.92 -27.15
C GLY A 580 -4.73 -3.44 -27.04
N SER A 581 -3.91 -4.16 -26.29
CA SER A 581 -4.02 -5.63 -26.15
C SER A 581 -5.16 -6.09 -25.27
N ASN A 582 -5.71 -5.20 -24.44
CA ASN A 582 -6.75 -5.49 -23.46
C ASN A 582 -6.34 -6.56 -22.41
N LEU A 583 -5.06 -6.50 -21.99
CA LEU A 583 -4.48 -7.46 -21.04
C LEU A 583 -4.39 -6.89 -19.63
N ILE A 584 -4.71 -7.74 -18.66
CA ILE A 584 -4.51 -7.49 -17.23
C ILE A 584 -3.61 -8.58 -16.63
N ARG A 585 -2.88 -8.24 -15.57
CA ARG A 585 -2.14 -9.22 -14.77
C ARG A 585 -2.74 -9.31 -13.38
N VAL A 586 -3.03 -10.54 -12.94
CA VAL A 586 -3.65 -10.86 -11.64
C VAL A 586 -2.69 -11.73 -10.85
N ALA A 587 -2.24 -11.30 -9.69
CA ALA A 587 -1.43 -12.11 -8.78
C ALA A 587 -2.21 -13.32 -8.26
N VAL A 588 -1.51 -14.39 -7.95
CA VAL A 588 -2.04 -15.49 -7.15
C VAL A 588 -1.77 -15.17 -5.68
N ARG A 589 -2.83 -15.07 -4.89
CA ARG A 589 -2.79 -14.85 -3.44
C ARG A 589 -3.24 -16.11 -2.70
N ASP A 590 -3.55 -15.99 -1.42
CA ASP A 590 -4.15 -17.12 -0.70
C ASP A 590 -5.59 -17.40 -1.17
N GLN A 591 -6.13 -18.52 -0.69
CA GLN A 591 -7.45 -18.99 -1.09
C GLN A 591 -8.56 -18.00 -0.76
N HIS A 592 -8.46 -17.29 0.38
CA HIS A 592 -9.46 -16.33 0.83
C HIS A 592 -9.52 -15.13 -0.13
N ASP A 593 -8.39 -14.50 -0.36
CA ASP A 593 -8.29 -13.33 -1.24
C ASP A 593 -8.66 -13.68 -2.69
N ASN A 594 -8.18 -14.83 -3.19
CA ASN A 594 -8.52 -15.30 -4.54
C ASN A 594 -10.03 -15.56 -4.70
N ASN A 595 -10.70 -16.04 -3.66
CA ASN A 595 -12.15 -16.20 -3.66
C ASN A 595 -12.88 -14.87 -3.76
N GLN A 596 -12.44 -13.85 -2.99
CA GLN A 596 -13.05 -12.51 -3.04
C GLN A 596 -12.97 -11.90 -4.44
N LEU A 597 -11.82 -12.02 -5.13
CA LEU A 597 -11.71 -11.54 -6.50
C LEU A 597 -12.65 -12.29 -7.44
N VAL A 598 -12.73 -13.62 -7.32
CA VAL A 598 -13.64 -14.41 -8.19
C VAL A 598 -15.11 -14.04 -7.94
N GLU A 599 -15.51 -13.85 -6.69
CA GLU A 599 -16.86 -13.42 -6.32
C GLU A 599 -17.20 -12.04 -6.89
N ALA A 600 -16.27 -11.08 -6.79
CA ALA A 600 -16.43 -9.76 -7.40
C ALA A 600 -16.60 -9.87 -8.94
N LEU A 601 -15.79 -10.68 -9.61
CA LEU A 601 -15.91 -10.91 -11.05
C LEU A 601 -17.22 -11.59 -11.43
N GLN A 602 -17.73 -12.52 -10.62
CA GLN A 602 -19.03 -13.18 -10.84
C GLN A 602 -20.21 -12.21 -10.66
N GLN A 603 -20.13 -11.30 -9.68
CA GLN A 603 -21.15 -10.26 -9.51
C GLN A 603 -21.21 -9.34 -10.72
N LEU A 604 -20.05 -8.94 -11.27
CA LEU A 604 -19.99 -8.17 -12.51
C LEU A 604 -20.57 -8.93 -13.71
N CYS A 605 -20.47 -10.27 -13.78
CA CYS A 605 -21.15 -11.08 -14.79
C CYS A 605 -22.67 -10.98 -14.68
N HIS A 606 -23.22 -11.11 -13.48
CA HIS A 606 -24.68 -11.13 -13.27
C HIS A 606 -25.35 -9.80 -13.58
N GLU A 607 -24.66 -8.69 -13.38
CA GLU A 607 -25.17 -7.35 -13.66
C GLU A 607 -25.28 -7.06 -15.17
N ASN A 608 -24.37 -7.60 -15.97
CA ASN A 608 -24.40 -7.46 -17.43
C ASN A 608 -25.47 -8.31 -18.14
N HIS A 609 -26.08 -9.25 -17.43
CA HIS A 609 -27.17 -10.09 -17.94
C HIS A 609 -28.56 -9.57 -17.55
N LYS A 610 -28.64 -8.48 -16.79
CA LYS A 610 -29.87 -7.72 -16.49
C LYS A 610 -29.98 -6.49 -17.37
#